data_379072cf87e6ad06cc7388dfdf031b77
#
_entry.id   379072cf87e6ad06cc7388dfdf031b77
#
_cell.length_a   1.000
_cell.length_b   1.000
_cell.length_c   1.000
_cell.angle_alpha   90.00
_cell.angle_beta   90.00
_cell.angle_gamma   90.00
#
_symmetry.space_group_name_H-M   'P 1'
#
loop_
_entity.id
_entity.type
_entity.pdbx_description
1 polymer ?
#
loop_
_entity_poly.entity_id
_entity_poly.type
_entity_poly.pdbx_seq_one_letter_code
_entity_poly.pdbx_strand_id
1 'polypeptide(L)'
;MAESFARRAGVTLLDKPGEELTVPFDAKGVSLIGYGLSYQGDFEGMLHRVSDGRLAHEMLVRAAKTTQTNVKGIDATAGMGEDAFLLAACGYEMTLYEQNPVVAVLLKDALRRAKK
;
A
#
# COMPACT_ATOMS: atom_id res chain seq x y z
N MET A 1 -12.36 -12.98 4.59
CA MET A 1 -11.23 -12.04 4.65
C MET A 1 -11.21 -11.22 5.94
N ALA A 2 -12.30 -10.54 6.28
CA ALA A 2 -12.37 -9.76 7.53
C ALA A 2 -12.15 -10.63 8.78
N GLU A 3 -12.75 -11.82 8.83
CA GLU A 3 -12.58 -12.73 9.96
C GLU A 3 -11.12 -13.17 10.13
N SER A 4 -10.46 -13.48 9.02
CA SER A 4 -9.06 -13.87 9.02
C SER A 4 -8.18 -12.72 9.51
N PHE A 5 -8.45 -11.51 9.03
CA PHE A 5 -7.73 -10.33 9.45
C PHE A 5 -7.94 -10.06 10.96
N ALA A 6 -9.20 -10.12 11.44
CA ALA A 6 -9.51 -9.86 12.84
C ALA A 6 -8.75 -10.81 13.77
N ARG A 7 -8.67 -12.10 13.41
CA ARG A 7 -7.93 -13.08 14.20
C ARG A 7 -6.43 -12.78 14.24
N ARG A 8 -5.84 -12.49 13.07
CA ARG A 8 -4.40 -12.24 12.98
C ARG A 8 -3.98 -10.95 13.66
N ALA A 9 -4.81 -9.92 13.57
CA ALA A 9 -4.52 -8.62 14.16
C ALA A 9 -4.92 -8.51 15.63
N GLY A 10 -5.69 -9.48 16.15
CA GLY A 10 -6.15 -9.44 17.52
C GLY A 10 -7.21 -8.37 17.79
N VAL A 11 -8.02 -8.04 16.78
CA VAL A 11 -9.07 -7.04 16.88
C VAL A 11 -10.45 -7.68 16.82
N THR A 12 -11.47 -6.94 17.28
CA THR A 12 -12.85 -7.43 17.34
C THR A 12 -13.52 -7.32 15.98
N LEU A 13 -14.21 -8.38 15.58
CA LEU A 13 -15.04 -8.37 14.38
C LEU A 13 -16.42 -7.83 14.71
N LEU A 14 -16.88 -6.82 13.96
CA LEU A 14 -18.20 -6.20 14.14
C LEU A 14 -19.02 -6.32 12.85
N ASP A 15 -20.36 -6.35 13.02
CA ASP A 15 -21.28 -6.40 11.88
C ASP A 15 -21.42 -5.05 11.18
N LYS A 16 -21.19 -3.97 11.91
CA LYS A 16 -21.31 -2.60 11.40
C LYS A 16 -20.30 -1.69 12.07
N PRO A 17 -19.98 -0.52 11.45
CA PRO A 17 -18.99 0.39 12.02
C PRO A 17 -19.32 0.84 13.42
N GLY A 18 -18.32 0.90 14.28
CA GLY A 18 -18.40 1.45 15.61
C GLY A 18 -18.08 2.94 15.61
N GLU A 19 -17.99 3.51 16.81
CA GLU A 19 -17.65 4.93 16.97
C GLU A 19 -16.14 5.19 16.88
N GLU A 20 -15.34 4.14 17.10
CA GLU A 20 -13.89 4.25 17.05
C GLU A 20 -13.36 3.97 15.63
N LEU A 21 -12.04 3.89 15.53
CA LEU A 21 -11.42 3.48 14.25
C LEU A 21 -11.92 2.10 13.85
N THR A 22 -12.38 2.00 12.61
CA THR A 22 -12.86 0.74 12.05
C THR A 22 -12.19 0.47 10.70
N VAL A 23 -12.12 -0.82 10.35
CA VAL A 23 -11.54 -1.27 9.09
C VAL A 23 -12.63 -2.04 8.32
N PRO A 24 -13.46 -1.34 7.53
CA PRO A 24 -14.50 -2.01 6.74
C PRO A 24 -13.91 -2.83 5.59
N PHE A 25 -14.50 -4.00 5.37
CA PHE A 25 -14.23 -4.86 4.21
C PHE A 25 -15.52 -4.92 3.40
N ASP A 26 -15.52 -4.37 2.20
CA ASP A 26 -16.70 -4.36 1.34
C ASP A 26 -16.33 -4.58 -0.13
N ALA A 27 -17.31 -4.44 -1.04
CA ALA A 27 -17.10 -4.67 -2.47
C ALA A 27 -16.09 -3.72 -3.09
N LYS A 28 -15.87 -2.56 -2.49
CA LYS A 28 -14.91 -1.56 -2.96
C LYS A 28 -13.49 -1.82 -2.43
N GLY A 29 -13.36 -2.75 -1.49
CA GLY A 29 -12.09 -3.10 -0.90
C GLY A 29 -12.04 -2.84 0.60
N VAL A 30 -10.82 -2.65 1.10
CA VAL A 30 -10.57 -2.43 2.53
C VAL A 30 -10.24 -0.95 2.75
N SER A 31 -10.86 -0.37 3.76
CA SER A 31 -10.62 1.03 4.13
C SER A 31 -10.41 1.17 5.63
N LEU A 32 -9.98 2.36 6.04
CA LEU A 32 -9.86 2.74 7.45
C LEU A 32 -10.75 3.96 7.67
N ILE A 33 -11.69 3.86 8.61
CA ILE A 33 -12.64 4.92 8.91
C ILE A 33 -12.51 5.32 10.38
N GLY A 34 -12.53 6.61 10.65
CA GLY A 34 -12.53 7.15 11.99
C GLY A 34 -12.48 8.67 11.98
N TYR A 35 -13.00 9.27 13.04
CA TYR A 35 -12.96 10.73 13.23
C TYR A 35 -13.52 11.51 12.04
N GLY A 36 -14.57 10.99 11.40
CA GLY A 36 -15.19 11.62 10.24
C GLY A 36 -14.41 11.50 8.94
N LEU A 37 -13.33 10.74 8.94
CA LEU A 37 -12.46 10.56 7.77
C LEU A 37 -12.48 9.11 7.30
N SER A 38 -12.27 8.92 6.01
CA SER A 38 -12.13 7.59 5.40
C SER A 38 -10.86 7.56 4.56
N TYR A 39 -10.09 6.49 4.70
CA TYR A 39 -8.86 6.30 3.93
C TYR A 39 -8.84 4.94 3.26
N GLN A 40 -8.43 4.93 2.01
CA GLN A 40 -8.22 3.70 1.25
C GLN A 40 -6.99 3.89 0.38
N GLY A 41 -6.13 2.89 0.31
CA GLY A 41 -4.93 2.96 -0.52
C GLY A 41 -5.31 3.03 -2.01
N ASP A 42 -4.59 3.84 -2.78
CA ASP A 42 -4.89 4.05 -4.18
C ASP A 42 -3.62 4.35 -4.98
N PHE A 43 -3.17 3.37 -5.75
CA PHE A 43 -1.99 3.55 -6.60
C PHE A 43 -2.29 4.33 -7.87
N GLU A 44 -3.55 4.49 -8.26
CA GLU A 44 -3.89 5.32 -9.41
C GLU A 44 -3.45 6.76 -9.21
N GLY A 45 -3.49 7.27 -7.98
CA GLY A 45 -3.01 8.60 -7.65
C GLY A 45 -1.51 8.78 -7.86
N MET A 46 -0.76 7.70 -8.00
CA MET A 46 0.67 7.75 -8.24
C MET A 46 1.05 7.77 -9.72
N LEU A 47 0.08 7.56 -10.62
CA LEU A 47 0.38 7.41 -12.04
C LEU A 47 1.08 8.63 -12.65
N HIS A 48 0.71 9.83 -12.21
CA HIS A 48 1.33 11.04 -12.72
C HIS A 48 2.81 11.15 -12.31
N ARG A 49 3.19 10.57 -11.17
CA ARG A 49 4.58 10.60 -10.70
C ARG A 49 5.48 9.64 -11.47
N VAL A 50 4.90 8.63 -12.12
CA VAL A 50 5.66 7.65 -12.91
C VAL A 50 5.50 7.87 -14.41
N SER A 51 4.84 8.95 -14.82
CA SER A 51 4.67 9.29 -16.23
C SER A 51 5.99 9.71 -16.85
N ASP A 52 6.02 9.75 -18.18
CA ASP A 52 7.23 10.03 -18.95
C ASP A 52 7.97 11.26 -18.47
N GLY A 53 9.24 11.09 -18.13
CA GLY A 53 10.13 12.14 -17.72
C GLY A 53 10.01 12.55 -16.27
N ARG A 54 8.94 12.18 -15.58
CA ARG A 54 8.75 12.57 -14.17
C ARG A 54 9.44 11.60 -13.20
N LEU A 55 9.42 10.31 -13.51
CA LEU A 55 10.01 9.31 -12.65
C LEU A 55 11.49 9.55 -12.40
N ALA A 56 12.22 9.96 -13.42
CA ALA A 56 13.65 10.24 -13.33
C ALA A 56 13.96 11.43 -12.42
N HIS A 57 13.00 12.30 -12.14
CA HIS A 57 13.17 13.47 -11.27
C HIS A 57 12.84 13.17 -9.81
N GLU A 58 12.28 12.01 -9.50
CA GLU A 58 12.00 11.64 -8.13
C GLU A 58 13.32 11.44 -7.36
N MET A 59 13.41 12.05 -6.19
CA MET A 59 14.64 12.01 -5.39
C MET A 59 15.02 10.58 -5.01
N LEU A 60 14.05 9.77 -4.61
CA LEU A 60 14.29 8.38 -4.25
C LEU A 60 14.86 7.58 -5.41
N VAL A 61 14.29 7.75 -6.60
CA VAL A 61 14.73 7.07 -7.81
C VAL A 61 16.17 7.45 -8.15
N ARG A 62 16.48 8.73 -8.03
CA ARG A 62 17.86 9.23 -8.30
C ARG A 62 18.85 8.67 -7.29
N ALA A 63 18.45 8.58 -6.02
CA ALA A 63 19.31 8.06 -4.95
C ALA A 63 19.56 6.55 -5.10
N ALA A 64 18.57 5.81 -5.59
CA ALA A 64 18.68 4.36 -5.75
C ALA A 64 19.22 3.93 -7.11
N LYS A 65 19.62 4.88 -7.96
CA LYS A 65 20.04 4.60 -9.32
C LYS A 65 21.20 3.60 -9.37
N THR A 66 21.09 2.62 -10.27
CA THR A 66 22.12 1.61 -10.49
C THR A 66 22.21 1.28 -11.98
N THR A 67 23.38 0.78 -12.39
CA THR A 67 23.60 0.29 -13.75
C THR A 67 23.24 -1.19 -13.90
N GLN A 68 22.93 -1.86 -12.80
CA GLN A 68 22.55 -3.27 -12.83
C GLN A 68 21.15 -3.45 -13.36
N THR A 69 20.87 -4.62 -13.97
CA THR A 69 19.55 -5.02 -14.42
C THR A 69 18.99 -6.07 -13.47
N ASN A 70 17.65 -6.22 -13.46
CA ASN A 70 16.95 -7.20 -12.61
C ASN A 70 17.27 -7.04 -11.13
N VAL A 71 17.31 -5.79 -10.67
CA VAL A 71 17.63 -5.50 -9.28
C VAL A 71 16.43 -5.82 -8.39
N LYS A 72 16.68 -6.50 -7.28
CA LYS A 72 15.70 -6.79 -6.25
C LYS A 72 15.85 -5.79 -5.13
N GLY A 73 14.75 -5.25 -4.66
CA GLY A 73 14.73 -4.33 -3.53
C GLY A 73 13.83 -4.83 -2.42
N ILE A 74 14.16 -4.42 -1.21
CA ILE A 74 13.34 -4.72 -0.04
C ILE A 74 12.98 -3.40 0.63
N ASP A 75 11.68 -3.19 0.86
CA ASP A 75 11.19 -2.07 1.65
C ASP A 75 10.73 -2.65 2.99
N ALA A 76 11.52 -2.44 4.04
CA ALA A 76 11.27 -3.01 5.35
C ALA A 76 10.21 -2.26 6.15
N THR A 77 9.81 -1.08 5.68
CA THR A 77 8.81 -0.23 6.33
C THR A 77 7.86 0.32 5.27
N ALA A 78 7.16 -0.57 4.59
CA ALA A 78 6.47 -0.25 3.35
C ALA A 78 5.36 0.79 3.48
N GLY A 79 4.68 0.86 4.62
CA GLY A 79 3.55 1.76 4.77
C GLY A 79 2.51 1.48 3.69
N MET A 80 2.12 2.52 2.94
CA MET A 80 1.17 2.37 1.84
C MET A 80 1.83 2.08 0.49
N GLY A 81 3.14 1.82 0.49
CA GLY A 81 3.85 1.32 -0.68
C GLY A 81 4.21 2.35 -1.74
N GLU A 82 4.15 3.64 -1.42
CA GLU A 82 4.42 4.68 -2.40
C GLU A 82 5.86 4.65 -2.90
N ASP A 83 6.83 4.55 -1.99
CA ASP A 83 8.24 4.48 -2.36
C ASP A 83 8.55 3.22 -3.16
N ALA A 84 8.02 2.08 -2.73
CA ALA A 84 8.19 0.82 -3.46
C ALA A 84 7.56 0.86 -4.84
N PHE A 85 6.43 1.56 -4.99
CA PHE A 85 5.77 1.75 -6.27
C PHE A 85 6.69 2.50 -7.24
N LEU A 86 7.33 3.58 -6.77
CA LEU A 86 8.27 4.34 -7.60
C LEU A 86 9.45 3.49 -8.07
N LEU A 87 10.03 2.71 -7.16
CA LEU A 87 11.15 1.85 -7.49
C LEU A 87 10.73 0.71 -8.43
N ALA A 88 9.55 0.14 -8.22
CA ALA A 88 9.02 -0.89 -9.12
C ALA A 88 8.80 -0.33 -10.53
N ALA A 89 8.34 0.92 -10.64
CA ALA A 89 8.18 1.58 -11.92
C ALA A 89 9.50 1.76 -12.65
N CYS A 90 10.62 1.79 -11.93
CA CYS A 90 11.95 1.83 -12.51
C CYS A 90 12.48 0.46 -12.92
N GLY A 91 11.72 -0.60 -12.69
CA GLY A 91 12.12 -1.96 -13.04
C GLY A 91 12.65 -2.80 -11.90
N TYR A 92 12.60 -2.30 -10.67
CA TYR A 92 13.03 -3.06 -9.51
C TYR A 92 11.97 -4.08 -9.13
N GLU A 93 12.40 -5.28 -8.77
CA GLU A 93 11.51 -6.29 -8.20
C GLU A 93 11.47 -6.05 -6.69
N MET A 94 10.35 -5.52 -6.19
CA MET A 94 10.24 -5.09 -4.81
C MET A 94 9.53 -6.10 -3.94
N THR A 95 10.08 -6.31 -2.74
CA THR A 95 9.42 -7.06 -1.67
C THR A 95 9.15 -6.10 -0.52
N LEU A 96 7.93 -6.06 -0.04
CA LEU A 96 7.46 -5.10 0.94
C LEU A 96 7.12 -5.79 2.26
N TYR A 97 7.57 -5.17 3.35
CA TYR A 97 7.25 -5.62 4.70
C TYR A 97 6.59 -4.48 5.46
N GLU A 98 5.53 -4.78 6.17
CA GLU A 98 4.83 -3.81 7.01
C GLU A 98 4.41 -4.48 8.32
N GLN A 99 4.86 -3.91 9.43
CA GLN A 99 4.64 -4.47 10.77
C GLN A 99 3.22 -4.23 11.28
N ASN A 100 2.64 -3.07 10.99
CA ASN A 100 1.31 -2.74 11.48
C ASN A 100 0.26 -3.53 10.68
N PRO A 101 -0.56 -4.37 11.34
CA PRO A 101 -1.50 -5.23 10.61
C PRO A 101 -2.59 -4.46 9.87
N VAL A 102 -3.02 -3.29 10.36
CA VAL A 102 -4.01 -2.46 9.67
C VAL A 102 -3.40 -1.88 8.40
N VAL A 103 -2.21 -1.30 8.49
CA VAL A 103 -1.52 -0.76 7.31
C VAL A 103 -1.23 -1.88 6.31
N ALA A 104 -0.81 -3.05 6.79
CA ALA A 104 -0.52 -4.18 5.91
C ALA A 104 -1.75 -4.64 5.13
N VAL A 105 -2.92 -4.71 5.76
CA VAL A 105 -4.14 -5.13 5.04
C VAL A 105 -4.59 -4.07 4.04
N LEU A 106 -4.45 -2.79 4.37
CA LEU A 106 -4.74 -1.70 3.44
C LEU A 106 -3.81 -1.75 2.23
N LEU A 107 -2.52 -1.98 2.46
CA LEU A 107 -1.54 -2.10 1.38
C LEU A 107 -1.83 -3.29 0.48
N LYS A 108 -2.10 -4.46 1.05
CA LYS A 108 -2.44 -5.66 0.27
C LYS A 108 -3.66 -5.42 -0.60
N ASP A 109 -4.67 -4.77 -0.06
CA ASP A 109 -5.90 -4.44 -0.79
C ASP A 109 -5.61 -3.47 -1.95
N ALA A 110 -4.82 -2.43 -1.69
CA ALA A 110 -4.45 -1.47 -2.72
C ALA A 110 -3.69 -2.14 -3.87
N LEU A 111 -2.75 -3.04 -3.54
CA LEU A 111 -2.01 -3.80 -4.55
C LEU A 111 -2.93 -4.72 -5.36
N ARG A 112 -3.88 -5.38 -4.69
CA ARG A 112 -4.85 -6.24 -5.35
C ARG A 112 -5.69 -5.47 -6.36
N ARG A 113 -6.17 -4.29 -5.98
CA ARG A 113 -6.97 -3.44 -6.87
C ARG A 113 -6.15 -2.89 -8.03
N ALA A 114 -4.87 -2.61 -7.80
CA ALA A 114 -3.99 -2.06 -8.83
C ALA A 114 -3.68 -3.03 -9.96
N LYS A 115 -3.84 -4.34 -9.73
CA LYS A 115 -3.57 -5.36 -10.74
C LYS A 115 -4.63 -5.44 -11.84
N LYS A 116 -5.72 -4.76 -11.69
CA LYS A 116 -6.82 -4.80 -12.67
C LYS A 116 -6.62 -3.80 -13.82
#